data_e0854a84b7722ba7b55c2fbdbd740a7a
#
_entry.id   e0854a84b7722ba7b55c2fbdbd740a7a
#
_cell.length_a   1.000
_cell.length_b   1.000
_cell.length_c   1.000
_cell.angle_alpha   90.00
_cell.angle_beta   90.00
_cell.angle_gamma   90.00
#
_symmetry.space_group_name_H-M   'P 1'
#
loop_
_entity.id
_entity.type
_entity.pdbx_description
1 polymer ?
#
loop_
_entity_poly.entity_id
_entity_poly.type
_entity_poly.pdbx_seq_one_letter_code
_entity_poly.pdbx_strand_id
1 'polypeptide(L)'
;MHRQLAPILLLVCATACSPAGDGAAVPRGKQGLTVALASPIGYVKASDRRIAWHPATDASRYEVVLSDSVETPIFTAVTPDTQVVLPDDFTYSLSQNYRWYVTAYRDRDSTAWRSPIAIFRLEGEGRRMPPLPKP
;
A
#
# COMPACT_ATOMS: atom_id res chain seq x y z
N MET A 1 -34.75 -59.36 -52.92
CA MET A 1 -35.32 -58.15 -52.38
C MET A 1 -35.29 -58.21 -50.86
N HIS A 2 -34.23 -57.72 -50.24
CA HIS A 2 -34.08 -57.77 -48.78
C HIS A 2 -34.14 -56.34 -48.28
N ARG A 3 -35.23 -55.99 -47.61
CA ARG A 3 -35.33 -54.74 -46.87
C ARG A 3 -34.67 -54.92 -45.49
N GLN A 4 -33.56 -54.32 -45.28
CA GLN A 4 -32.95 -54.19 -44.01
C GLN A 4 -33.57 -52.99 -43.28
N LEU A 5 -34.27 -53.27 -42.18
CA LEU A 5 -34.75 -52.28 -41.24
C LEU A 5 -33.63 -52.00 -40.25
N ALA A 6 -33.12 -50.79 -40.24
CA ALA A 6 -32.15 -50.30 -39.27
C ALA A 6 -32.87 -49.94 -37.96
N PRO A 7 -32.37 -50.34 -36.78
CA PRO A 7 -32.93 -49.89 -35.51
C PRO A 7 -32.45 -48.47 -35.20
N ILE A 8 -33.42 -47.62 -34.92
CA ILE A 8 -33.20 -46.28 -34.40
C ILE A 8 -32.73 -46.44 -32.94
N LEU A 9 -31.47 -46.13 -32.72
CA LEU A 9 -30.91 -46.09 -31.39
C LEU A 9 -31.27 -44.69 -30.76
N LEU A 10 -32.23 -44.71 -29.83
CA LEU A 10 -32.61 -43.54 -29.09
C LEU A 10 -31.52 -43.25 -28.05
N LEU A 11 -30.69 -42.23 -28.33
CA LEU A 11 -29.69 -41.75 -27.41
C LEU A 11 -30.34 -40.82 -26.41
N VAL A 12 -30.64 -41.31 -25.21
CA VAL A 12 -31.11 -40.51 -24.10
C VAL A 12 -29.94 -39.69 -23.59
N CYS A 13 -29.84 -38.44 -23.95
CA CYS A 13 -28.95 -37.49 -23.32
C CYS A 13 -29.47 -37.17 -21.91
N ALA A 14 -28.90 -37.85 -20.92
CA ALA A 14 -29.02 -37.40 -19.54
C ALA A 14 -28.25 -36.07 -19.37
N THR A 15 -28.96 -34.98 -19.42
CA THR A 15 -28.41 -33.68 -19.00
C THR A 15 -28.23 -33.72 -17.49
N ALA A 16 -27.02 -34.07 -17.06
CA ALA A 16 -26.57 -33.81 -15.72
C ALA A 16 -26.42 -32.31 -15.56
N CYS A 17 -27.43 -31.64 -15.02
CA CYS A 17 -27.29 -30.30 -14.43
C CYS A 17 -26.35 -30.43 -13.22
N SER A 18 -25.08 -30.20 -13.45
CA SER A 18 -24.19 -29.83 -12.35
C SER A 18 -24.59 -28.41 -11.93
N PRO A 19 -24.93 -28.15 -10.66
CA PRO A 19 -24.96 -26.79 -10.17
C PRO A 19 -23.51 -26.31 -10.23
N ALA A 20 -23.22 -25.52 -11.26
CA ALA A 20 -22.02 -24.70 -11.27
C ALA A 20 -22.13 -23.82 -10.05
N GLY A 21 -21.44 -24.17 -9.00
CA GLY A 21 -21.12 -23.24 -7.94
C GLY A 21 -20.38 -22.09 -8.60
N ASP A 22 -21.08 -21.04 -8.86
CA ASP A 22 -20.52 -19.74 -9.20
C ASP A 22 -19.73 -19.22 -8.01
N GLY A 23 -18.67 -19.93 -7.65
CA GLY A 23 -17.50 -19.32 -7.13
C GLY A 23 -16.93 -18.50 -8.29
N ALA A 24 -17.56 -17.36 -8.58
CA ALA A 24 -16.94 -16.34 -9.38
C ALA A 24 -15.57 -16.13 -8.73
N ALA A 25 -14.53 -16.71 -9.34
CA ALA A 25 -13.17 -16.36 -9.02
C ALA A 25 -13.12 -14.88 -9.27
N VAL A 26 -13.27 -14.11 -8.17
CA VAL A 26 -12.95 -12.69 -8.17
C VAL A 26 -11.63 -12.63 -8.91
N PRO A 27 -11.56 -11.99 -10.09
CA PRO A 27 -10.30 -11.88 -10.78
C PRO A 27 -9.36 -11.37 -9.72
N ARG A 28 -8.35 -12.16 -9.38
CA ARG A 28 -7.25 -11.68 -8.54
C ARG A 28 -6.67 -10.54 -9.36
N GLY A 29 -7.26 -9.37 -9.15
CA GLY A 29 -6.79 -8.14 -9.72
C GLY A 29 -5.32 -8.17 -9.42
N LYS A 30 -4.49 -7.88 -10.39
CA LYS A 30 -3.04 -7.82 -10.27
C LYS A 30 -2.75 -7.34 -8.87
N GLN A 31 -2.23 -8.21 -8.00
CA GLN A 31 -1.94 -7.82 -6.61
C GLN A 31 -0.92 -6.72 -6.74
N GLY A 32 -1.42 -5.49 -6.67
CA GLY A 32 -0.59 -4.32 -6.81
C GLY A 32 0.40 -4.31 -5.66
N LEU A 33 1.59 -3.77 -5.91
CA LEU A 33 2.54 -3.51 -4.85
C LEU A 33 1.84 -2.68 -3.78
N THR A 34 1.62 -3.24 -2.60
CA THR A 34 1.04 -2.51 -1.48
C THR A 34 2.17 -2.09 -0.56
N VAL A 35 2.29 -0.79 -0.32
CA VAL A 35 3.26 -0.26 0.64
C VAL A 35 2.51 0.16 1.90
N ALA A 36 2.83 -0.49 3.01
CA ALA A 36 2.34 -0.10 4.32
C ALA A 36 3.37 0.79 5.01
N LEU A 37 2.95 1.98 5.43
CA LEU A 37 3.82 2.94 6.11
C LEU A 37 3.96 2.56 7.58
N ALA A 38 5.16 2.73 8.15
CA ALA A 38 5.46 2.38 9.52
C ALA A 38 5.64 3.61 10.42
N SER A 39 6.54 4.52 10.06
CA SER A 39 6.82 5.74 10.83
C SER A 39 7.48 6.81 9.95
N PRO A 40 7.30 8.11 10.25
CA PRO A 40 6.54 8.71 11.35
C PRO A 40 5.05 8.85 11.06
N ILE A 41 4.20 8.64 12.05
CA ILE A 41 2.74 8.81 11.97
C ILE A 41 2.25 9.45 13.27
N GLY A 42 1.34 10.42 13.18
CA GLY A 42 0.78 11.10 14.35
C GLY A 42 1.74 12.10 14.99
N TYR A 43 1.97 11.99 16.30
CA TYR A 43 2.89 12.88 17.01
C TYR A 43 4.27 12.21 17.18
N VAL A 44 5.33 12.91 16.78
CA VAL A 44 6.71 12.41 16.82
C VAL A 44 7.66 13.44 17.41
N LYS A 45 8.79 12.98 17.92
CA LYS A 45 9.84 13.85 18.45
C LYS A 45 10.66 14.45 17.33
N ALA A 46 11.13 15.68 17.51
CA ALA A 46 12.01 16.35 16.55
C ALA A 46 13.34 15.61 16.33
N SER A 47 13.76 14.78 17.28
CA SER A 47 14.93 13.91 17.15
C SER A 47 14.70 12.68 16.25
N ASP A 48 13.46 12.34 15.96
CA ASP A 48 13.12 11.24 15.09
C ASP A 48 13.35 11.64 13.62
N ARG A 49 14.46 11.15 13.07
CA ARG A 49 14.88 11.43 11.69
C ARG A 49 14.67 10.27 10.75
N ARG A 50 14.11 9.17 11.23
CA ARG A 50 13.92 7.96 10.46
C ARG A 50 12.52 7.94 9.86
N ILE A 51 12.46 7.71 8.54
CA ILE A 51 11.24 7.39 7.82
C ILE A 51 11.34 5.93 7.41
N ALA A 52 10.35 5.11 7.77
CA ALA A 52 10.36 3.68 7.55
C ALA A 52 9.00 3.17 7.06
N TRP A 53 9.03 2.10 6.29
CA TRP A 53 7.85 1.42 5.76
C TRP A 53 8.08 -0.08 5.70
N HIS A 54 7.03 -0.83 5.45
CA HIS A 54 7.13 -2.27 5.26
C HIS A 54 7.47 -2.61 3.80
N PRO A 55 8.27 -3.65 3.55
CA PRO A 55 8.64 -4.04 2.20
C PRO A 55 7.40 -4.42 1.39
N ALA A 56 7.33 -3.96 0.16
CA ALA A 56 6.34 -4.40 -0.81
C ALA A 56 6.88 -5.59 -1.58
N THR A 57 6.03 -6.60 -1.80
CA THR A 57 6.42 -7.81 -2.54
C THR A 57 6.89 -7.45 -3.95
N ASP A 58 8.05 -7.96 -4.34
CA ASP A 58 8.66 -7.74 -5.66
C ASP A 58 9.07 -6.29 -5.97
N ALA A 59 9.10 -5.39 -5.00
CA ALA A 59 9.64 -4.06 -5.20
C ALA A 59 11.16 -4.10 -5.38
N SER A 60 11.67 -3.38 -6.37
CA SER A 60 13.11 -3.25 -6.65
C SER A 60 13.71 -2.04 -5.93
N ARG A 61 12.93 -0.99 -5.78
CA ARG A 61 13.32 0.28 -5.17
C ARG A 61 12.11 1.07 -4.72
N TYR A 62 12.37 2.06 -3.90
CA TYR A 62 11.37 2.96 -3.34
C TYR A 62 11.77 4.41 -3.55
N GLU A 63 10.80 5.27 -3.80
CA GLU A 63 10.94 6.71 -3.76
C GLU A 63 10.11 7.25 -2.61
N VAL A 64 10.75 7.98 -1.70
CA VAL A 64 10.12 8.62 -0.54
C VAL A 64 10.00 10.09 -0.83
N VAL A 65 8.82 10.64 -0.58
CA VAL A 65 8.58 12.08 -0.67
C VAL A 65 8.01 12.56 0.66
N LEU A 66 8.71 13.51 1.28
CA LEU A 66 8.25 14.25 2.45
C LEU A 66 7.90 15.66 2.03
N SER A 67 6.72 16.12 2.38
CA SER A 67 6.19 17.45 2.06
C SER A 67 5.77 18.19 3.32
N ASP A 68 5.72 19.50 3.21
CA ASP A 68 5.17 20.38 4.24
C ASP A 68 3.63 20.40 4.23
N SER A 69 3.03 21.27 5.03
CA SER A 69 1.57 21.40 5.17
C SER A 69 0.87 21.91 3.90
N VAL A 70 1.59 22.57 3.00
CA VAL A 70 1.09 23.06 1.71
C VAL A 70 1.48 22.17 0.53
N GLU A 71 1.89 20.94 0.84
CA GLU A 71 2.24 19.90 -0.15
C GLU A 71 3.50 20.19 -0.98
N THR A 72 4.34 21.11 -0.52
CA THR A 72 5.64 21.35 -1.15
C THR A 72 6.63 20.26 -0.73
N PRO A 73 7.24 19.52 -1.67
CA PRO A 73 8.26 18.54 -1.34
C PRO A 73 9.48 19.23 -0.70
N ILE A 74 9.85 18.75 0.50
CA ILE A 74 10.99 19.27 1.25
C ILE A 74 12.12 18.25 1.38
N PHE A 75 11.83 16.99 1.12
CA PHE A 75 12.82 15.91 1.06
C PHE A 75 12.34 14.82 0.11
N THR A 76 13.25 14.33 -0.73
CA THR A 76 12.99 13.20 -1.62
C THR A 76 14.21 12.30 -1.65
N ALA A 77 14.01 10.99 -1.57
CA ALA A 77 15.08 10.01 -1.67
C ALA A 77 14.62 8.78 -2.45
N VAL A 78 15.55 8.17 -3.18
CA VAL A 78 15.36 6.88 -3.85
C VAL A 78 16.30 5.87 -3.20
N THR A 79 15.77 4.71 -2.80
CA THR A 79 16.53 3.69 -2.08
C THR A 79 15.97 2.29 -2.38
N PRO A 80 16.80 1.24 -2.39
CA PRO A 80 16.32 -0.15 -2.36
C PRO A 80 15.89 -0.60 -0.96
N ASP A 81 16.27 0.15 0.09
CA ASP A 81 15.94 -0.17 1.47
C ASP A 81 14.51 0.23 1.84
N THR A 82 14.06 -0.19 3.00
CA THR A 82 12.71 0.12 3.53
C THR A 82 12.73 1.23 4.58
N GLN A 83 13.78 2.01 4.61
CA GLN A 83 13.93 3.17 5.48
C GLN A 83 14.90 4.19 4.89
N VAL A 84 14.72 5.44 5.28
CA VAL A 84 15.66 6.53 5.05
C VAL A 84 15.85 7.31 6.35
N VAL A 85 17.02 7.95 6.47
CA VAL A 85 17.33 8.87 7.57
C VAL A 85 17.44 10.26 6.97
N LEU A 86 16.71 11.22 7.53
CA LEU A 86 16.81 12.62 7.11
C LEU A 86 18.21 13.17 7.43
N PRO A 87 18.77 14.03 6.57
CA PRO A 87 20.07 14.65 6.78
C PRO A 87 20.15 15.41 8.11
N ASP A 88 21.35 15.53 8.67
CA ASP A 88 21.56 16.20 9.96
C ASP A 88 21.23 17.70 9.94
N ASP A 89 21.35 18.32 8.78
CA ASP A 89 20.98 19.72 8.52
C ASP A 89 19.48 19.92 8.25
N PHE A 90 18.70 18.83 8.14
CA PHE A 90 17.26 18.94 7.97
C PHE A 90 16.61 19.47 9.25
N THR A 91 15.89 20.58 9.12
CA THR A 91 15.23 21.24 10.23
C THR A 91 13.71 21.15 10.09
N TYR A 92 13.05 20.62 11.12
CA TYR A 92 11.61 20.64 11.22
C TYR A 92 11.09 21.95 11.78
N SER A 93 9.94 22.40 11.29
CA SER A 93 9.15 23.48 11.90
C SER A 93 8.15 22.91 12.88
N LEU A 94 8.18 23.35 14.13
CA LEU A 94 7.42 22.77 15.24
C LEU A 94 5.89 22.95 15.16
N SER A 95 5.38 23.77 14.28
CA SER A 95 3.96 24.14 14.27
C SER A 95 3.18 23.65 13.05
N GLN A 96 3.80 22.87 12.18
CA GLN A 96 3.15 22.42 10.97
C GLN A 96 2.99 20.90 10.91
N ASN A 97 2.04 20.46 10.10
CA ASN A 97 1.90 19.07 9.75
C ASN A 97 2.83 18.74 8.58
N TYR A 98 3.40 17.54 8.63
CA TYR A 98 4.19 16.98 7.54
C TYR A 98 3.40 15.85 6.91
N ARG A 99 3.57 15.68 5.60
CA ARG A 99 2.95 14.62 4.82
C ARG A 99 4.03 13.84 4.11
N TRP A 100 3.90 12.54 4.08
CA TRP A 100 4.83 11.72 3.32
C TRP A 100 4.15 10.51 2.72
N TYR A 101 4.75 10.00 1.68
CA TYR A 101 4.35 8.77 1.02
C TYR A 101 5.55 8.08 0.40
N VAL A 102 5.37 6.82 0.04
CA VAL A 102 6.36 6.01 -0.64
C VAL A 102 5.76 5.48 -1.94
N THR A 103 6.52 5.58 -3.01
CA THR A 103 6.23 4.90 -4.27
C THR A 103 7.17 3.71 -4.40
N ALA A 104 6.62 2.51 -4.45
CA ALA A 104 7.38 1.29 -4.73
C ALA A 104 7.43 1.05 -6.24
N TYR A 105 8.60 0.69 -6.75
CA TYR A 105 8.83 0.40 -8.15
C TYR A 105 9.21 -1.06 -8.32
N ARG A 106 8.70 -1.66 -9.38
CA ARG A 106 9.10 -2.98 -9.84
C ARG A 106 9.65 -2.84 -11.27
N ASP A 107 10.97 -2.89 -11.38
CA ASP A 107 11.67 -2.52 -12.62
C ASP A 107 11.40 -3.50 -13.77
N ARG A 108 11.15 -4.79 -13.47
CA ARG A 108 10.92 -5.83 -14.48
C ARG A 108 9.73 -5.56 -15.42
N ASP A 109 8.74 -4.80 -14.98
CA ASP A 109 7.52 -4.49 -15.74
C ASP A 109 7.11 -3.01 -15.65
N SER A 110 8.01 -2.16 -15.16
CA SER A 110 7.80 -0.71 -14.99
C SER A 110 6.56 -0.36 -14.15
N THR A 111 6.15 -1.25 -13.25
CA THR A 111 5.02 -1.01 -12.36
C THR A 111 5.46 -0.12 -11.20
N ALA A 112 4.64 0.89 -10.91
CA ALA A 112 4.82 1.77 -9.75
C ALA A 112 3.55 1.82 -8.90
N TRP A 113 3.73 1.84 -7.59
CA TRP A 113 2.62 1.88 -6.62
C TRP A 113 2.90 2.88 -5.52
N ARG A 114 2.00 3.83 -5.35
CA ARG A 114 2.09 4.82 -4.29
C ARG A 114 1.31 4.35 -3.06
N SER A 115 1.90 4.49 -1.89
CA SER A 115 1.22 4.29 -0.60
C SER A 115 0.13 5.33 -0.36
N PRO A 116 -0.78 5.12 0.59
CA PRO A 116 -1.53 6.20 1.21
C PRO A 116 -0.57 7.27 1.76
N ILE A 117 -1.08 8.49 1.95
CA ILE A 117 -0.31 9.57 2.56
C ILE A 117 -0.40 9.42 4.09
N ALA A 118 0.75 9.40 4.76
CA ALA A 118 0.82 9.51 6.20
C ALA A 118 1.05 10.96 6.62
N ILE A 119 0.49 11.33 7.74
CA ILE A 119 0.61 12.67 8.33
C ILE A 119 1.23 12.55 9.71
N PHE A 120 2.20 13.40 10.00
CA PHE A 120 2.74 13.54 11.34
C PHE A 120 2.96 14.99 11.71
N ARG A 121 3.08 15.23 13.00
CA ARG A 121 3.37 16.52 13.59
C ARG A 121 4.40 16.34 14.69
N LEU A 122 5.26 17.34 14.87
CA LEU A 122 6.23 17.28 15.96
C LEU A 122 5.57 17.58 17.28
N GLU A 123 5.94 16.79 18.30
CA GLU A 123 5.65 17.14 19.69
C GLU A 123 6.44 18.39 20.04
N GLY A 124 5.73 19.48 20.37
CA GLY A 124 6.37 20.68 20.90
C GLY A 124 6.99 20.35 22.26
N GLU A 125 8.27 20.59 22.43
CA GLU A 125 8.87 20.62 23.75
C GLU A 125 8.11 21.63 24.60
N GLY A 126 7.28 21.15 25.56
CA GLY A 126 6.65 22.03 26.54
C GLY A 126 5.14 22.00 26.69
N ARG A 127 4.38 21.29 25.89
CA ARG A 127 2.98 21.03 26.26
C ARG A 127 2.90 19.80 27.17
N ARG A 128 3.27 20.01 28.44
CA ARG A 128 2.69 19.18 29.50
C ARG A 128 1.18 19.39 29.42
N MET A 129 0.45 18.30 29.11
CA MET A 129 -1.00 18.30 29.33
C MET A 129 -1.25 18.84 30.74
N PRO A 130 -2.12 19.86 30.92
CA PRO A 130 -2.53 20.24 32.27
C PRO A 130 -3.08 18.97 32.93
N PRO A 131 -2.73 18.72 34.21
CA PRO A 131 -3.26 17.60 34.94
C PRO A 131 -4.79 17.65 34.88
N LEU A 132 -5.41 16.51 34.57
CA LEU A 132 -6.87 16.37 34.59
C LEU A 132 -7.38 16.85 35.93
N PRO A 133 -8.48 17.64 36.00
CA PRO A 133 -9.09 18.03 37.25
C PRO A 133 -9.44 16.75 38.05
N LYS A 134 -8.98 16.68 39.26
CA LYS A 134 -9.34 15.59 40.18
C LYS A 134 -10.84 15.66 40.41
N PRO A 135 -11.51 14.49 40.52
CA PRO A 135 -12.94 14.41 40.83
C PRO A 135 -13.26 15.00 42.19
#